data_70adf32f6a0d35902bc7034f62bdabcc
#
_entry.id   70adf32f6a0d35902bc7034f62bdabcc
#
_cell.length_a   1.000
_cell.length_b   1.000
_cell.length_c   1.000
_cell.angle_alpha   90.00
_cell.angle_beta   90.00
_cell.angle_gamma   90.00
#
_symmetry.space_group_name_H-M   'P 1'
#
loop_
_entity.id
_entity.type
_entity.pdbx_description
1 polymer ?
#
loop_
_entity_poly.entity_id
_entity_poly.type
_entity_poly.pdbx_seq_one_letter_code
_entity_poly.pdbx_strand_id
1 'polypeptide(L)'
;MDTETIPRRFDFARDRFAFANELVWEYQLDAATGKMNYRPHTPRPDYAHRCFVLTRAARQFLYHTRFDTTQTALSAKTYRALIKQVLARNPRVCCPPAAQVVFPGYASLYEFSGPWEKLLKAECGGAWRSYVLRSHWRMVFPISRAHQAQTAAGLFTRLEAGRSPIIHLVTFPSLTINHSMVVIAATPSRTGVDFSAYDPNQPAQPVTLSFDRLKQTFSLPANRYWAGGNLNVIEIYRSWLM
;
A
#
# COMPACT_ATOMS: atom_id res chain seq x y z
N MET A 1 -16.46 0.45 -27.02
CA MET A 1 -15.45 1.21 -26.23
C MET A 1 -15.95 1.18 -24.80
N ASP A 2 -15.40 0.29 -23.98
CA ASP A 2 -15.70 0.31 -22.55
C ASP A 2 -15.14 1.59 -21.96
N THR A 3 -16.03 2.50 -21.56
CA THR A 3 -15.64 3.71 -20.83
C THR A 3 -15.01 3.25 -19.52
N GLU A 4 -13.68 3.38 -19.43
CA GLU A 4 -12.94 3.01 -18.23
C GLU A 4 -13.50 3.81 -17.04
N THR A 5 -14.03 3.13 -16.06
CA THR A 5 -14.59 3.77 -14.86
C THR A 5 -13.45 4.42 -14.07
N ILE A 6 -13.53 5.74 -13.90
CA ILE A 6 -12.56 6.48 -13.07
C ILE A 6 -12.87 6.14 -11.61
N PRO A 7 -11.91 5.58 -10.85
CA PRO A 7 -12.10 5.32 -9.43
C PRO A 7 -12.19 6.66 -8.66
N ARG A 8 -12.89 6.64 -7.53
CA ARG A 8 -12.77 7.74 -6.58
C ARG A 8 -11.37 7.78 -5.97
N ARG A 9 -10.93 8.95 -5.56
CA ARG A 9 -9.64 9.11 -4.86
C ARG A 9 -9.64 8.31 -3.55
N PHE A 10 -8.49 7.81 -3.17
CA PHE A 10 -8.28 7.15 -1.88
C PHE A 10 -8.46 8.17 -0.74
N ASP A 11 -9.40 7.90 0.14
CA ASP A 11 -9.60 8.64 1.38
C ASP A 11 -8.90 7.89 2.52
N PHE A 12 -7.86 8.49 3.08
CA PHE A 12 -7.06 7.84 4.13
C PHE A 12 -7.89 7.45 5.36
N ALA A 13 -8.88 8.27 5.74
CA ALA A 13 -9.72 7.96 6.89
C ALA A 13 -10.62 6.73 6.65
N ARG A 14 -10.98 6.46 5.40
CA ARG A 14 -11.97 5.46 5.00
C ARG A 14 -11.38 4.19 4.40
N ASP A 15 -10.31 4.30 3.61
CA ASP A 15 -9.86 3.23 2.69
C ASP A 15 -8.65 2.44 3.19
N ARG A 16 -8.09 2.81 4.36
CA ARG A 16 -7.05 2.04 5.03
C ARG A 16 -7.63 0.92 5.89
N PHE A 17 -6.82 -0.07 6.21
CA PHE A 17 -7.14 -1.02 7.26
C PHE A 17 -6.97 -0.37 8.65
N ALA A 18 -7.81 -0.77 9.63
CA ALA A 18 -7.69 -0.35 11.02
C ALA A 18 -6.55 -1.06 11.78
N PHE A 19 -5.97 -2.11 11.19
CA PHE A 19 -4.88 -2.88 11.76
C PHE A 19 -3.61 -2.76 10.92
N ALA A 20 -2.46 -3.01 11.55
CA ALA A 20 -1.15 -2.93 10.91
C ALA A 20 -0.67 -4.29 10.37
N ASN A 21 0.21 -4.23 9.35
CA ASN A 21 1.19 -5.27 9.12
C ASN A 21 2.22 -5.24 10.26
N GLU A 22 2.38 -6.33 10.95
CA GLU A 22 3.26 -6.41 12.11
C GLU A 22 4.73 -6.52 11.69
N LEU A 23 5.63 -6.01 12.53
CA LEU A 23 7.07 -6.04 12.29
C LEU A 23 7.71 -7.18 13.06
N VAL A 24 8.51 -8.01 12.38
CA VAL A 24 9.31 -9.09 13.03
C VAL A 24 10.43 -8.50 13.89
N TRP A 25 10.91 -7.31 13.50
CA TRP A 25 11.96 -6.58 14.19
C TRP A 25 11.42 -5.22 14.64
N GLU A 26 11.73 -4.85 15.87
CA GLU A 26 11.56 -3.47 16.34
C GLU A 26 12.83 -2.71 16.04
N TYR A 27 12.66 -1.61 15.30
CA TYR A 27 13.75 -0.74 14.91
C TYR A 27 13.70 0.55 15.72
N GLN A 28 14.86 1.00 16.17
CA GLN A 28 15.04 2.24 16.89
C GLN A 28 16.22 3.00 16.30
N LEU A 29 15.95 4.18 15.78
CA LEU A 29 16.99 5.08 15.31
C LEU A 29 17.71 5.68 16.52
N ASP A 30 19.02 5.47 16.61
CA ASP A 30 19.90 6.20 17.52
C ASP A 30 20.18 7.58 16.91
N ALA A 31 19.56 8.61 17.48
CA ALA A 31 19.68 9.98 16.98
C ALA A 31 21.13 10.54 17.10
N ALA A 32 21.94 10.02 18.02
CA ALA A 32 23.32 10.49 18.20
C ALA A 32 24.27 9.93 17.15
N THR A 33 24.08 8.67 16.75
CA THR A 33 24.95 7.98 15.79
C THR A 33 24.37 7.86 14.39
N GLY A 34 23.05 8.15 14.21
CA GLY A 34 22.32 7.92 12.98
C GLY A 34 22.16 6.44 12.61
N LYS A 35 22.50 5.53 13.53
CA LYS A 35 22.40 4.09 13.29
C LYS A 35 21.04 3.56 13.69
N MET A 36 20.55 2.61 12.90
CA MET A 36 19.34 1.86 13.21
C MET A 36 19.72 0.64 14.04
N ASN A 37 19.33 0.63 15.31
CA ASN A 37 19.35 -0.55 16.16
C ASN A 37 18.09 -1.37 15.95
N TYR A 38 18.13 -2.67 16.17
CA TYR A 38 16.97 -3.53 16.03
C TYR A 38 17.02 -4.67 17.05
N ARG A 39 15.84 -5.08 17.48
CA ARG A 39 15.64 -6.26 18.33
C ARG A 39 14.48 -7.10 17.80
N PRO A 40 14.50 -8.44 17.98
CA PRO A 40 13.36 -9.27 17.64
C PRO A 40 12.13 -8.86 18.44
N HIS A 41 10.99 -8.80 17.79
CA HIS A 41 9.71 -8.59 18.48
C HIS A 41 9.35 -9.87 19.26
N THR A 42 9.03 -9.72 20.55
CA THR A 42 8.69 -10.85 21.42
C THR A 42 7.32 -10.59 22.07
N PRO A 43 6.34 -11.49 21.91
CA PRO A 43 6.37 -12.69 21.07
C PRO A 43 6.48 -12.38 19.55
N ARG A 44 6.95 -13.34 18.77
CA ARG A 44 7.04 -13.17 17.31
C ARG A 44 5.63 -12.93 16.74
N PRO A 45 5.42 -11.90 15.94
CA PRO A 45 4.11 -11.57 15.40
C PRO A 45 3.64 -12.60 14.36
N ASP A 46 2.35 -12.92 14.39
CA ASP A 46 1.72 -13.88 13.48
C ASP A 46 1.44 -13.29 12.09
N TYR A 47 1.29 -11.96 12.00
CA TYR A 47 0.87 -11.26 10.79
C TYR A 47 1.94 -10.31 10.24
N ALA A 48 3.18 -10.78 10.15
CA ALA A 48 4.29 -10.04 9.55
C ALA A 48 4.47 -10.34 8.06
N HIS A 49 5.23 -9.48 7.36
CA HIS A 49 5.56 -9.61 5.93
C HIS A 49 4.33 -9.62 5.00
N ARG A 50 3.28 -8.85 5.32
CA ARG A 50 2.02 -8.79 4.57
C ARG A 50 1.81 -7.46 3.85
N CYS A 51 2.80 -6.57 3.80
CA CYS A 51 2.65 -5.24 3.20
C CYS A 51 2.11 -5.29 1.76
N PHE A 52 2.62 -6.20 0.92
CA PHE A 52 2.18 -6.33 -0.47
C PHE A 52 0.74 -6.84 -0.62
N VAL A 53 0.33 -7.79 0.20
CA VAL A 53 -1.05 -8.28 0.15
C VAL A 53 -2.03 -7.25 0.71
N LEU A 54 -1.64 -6.47 1.72
CA LEU A 54 -2.48 -5.43 2.30
C LEU A 54 -2.65 -4.22 1.36
N THR A 55 -1.57 -3.72 0.74
CA THR A 55 -1.68 -2.63 -0.24
C THR A 55 -2.51 -3.03 -1.45
N ARG A 56 -2.31 -4.27 -1.95
CA ARG A 56 -3.15 -4.82 -3.01
C ARG A 56 -4.61 -4.91 -2.59
N ALA A 57 -4.89 -5.48 -1.41
CA ALA A 57 -6.24 -5.63 -0.89
C ALA A 57 -6.91 -4.27 -0.67
N ALA A 58 -6.23 -3.28 -0.07
CA ALA A 58 -6.78 -1.94 0.12
C ALA A 58 -7.24 -1.32 -1.21
N ARG A 59 -6.43 -1.44 -2.28
CA ARG A 59 -6.83 -0.97 -3.62
C ARG A 59 -7.96 -1.80 -4.21
N GLN A 60 -7.99 -3.12 -3.99
CA GLN A 60 -9.12 -3.94 -4.45
C GLN A 60 -10.42 -3.57 -3.75
N PHE A 61 -10.40 -3.29 -2.44
CA PHE A 61 -11.56 -2.76 -1.73
C PHE A 61 -11.97 -1.39 -2.28
N LEU A 62 -11.03 -0.45 -2.47
CA LEU A 62 -11.32 0.85 -3.06
C LEU A 62 -12.04 0.74 -4.43
N TYR A 63 -11.59 -0.16 -5.29
CA TYR A 63 -12.04 -0.25 -6.69
C TYR A 63 -13.29 -1.10 -6.86
N HIS A 64 -13.58 -2.00 -5.93
CA HIS A 64 -14.56 -3.05 -6.15
C HIS A 64 -15.63 -3.13 -5.07
N THR A 65 -15.65 -2.23 -4.07
CA THR A 65 -16.63 -2.30 -3.00
C THR A 65 -17.43 -1.02 -2.82
N ARG A 66 -18.63 -1.20 -2.32
CA ARG A 66 -19.47 -0.15 -1.75
C ARG A 66 -19.88 -0.58 -0.34
N PHE A 67 -19.66 0.29 0.62
CA PHE A 67 -20.11 0.12 2.00
C PHE A 67 -21.48 0.75 2.17
N ASP A 68 -22.36 0.12 2.96
CA ASP A 68 -23.76 0.52 3.09
C ASP A 68 -24.26 0.33 4.53
N THR A 69 -24.36 1.44 5.26
CA THR A 69 -24.84 1.47 6.66
C THR A 69 -26.33 1.33 6.79
N THR A 70 -27.11 1.47 5.69
CA THR A 70 -28.57 1.33 5.74
C THR A 70 -29.03 -0.11 5.83
N GLN A 71 -28.16 -1.06 5.51
CA GLN A 71 -28.41 -2.49 5.57
C GLN A 71 -27.85 -3.08 6.86
N THR A 72 -28.49 -4.14 7.35
CA THR A 72 -28.04 -4.86 8.54
C THR A 72 -26.73 -5.61 8.30
N ALA A 73 -25.85 -5.61 9.31
CA ALA A 73 -24.60 -6.36 9.28
C ALA A 73 -24.83 -7.87 9.07
N LEU A 74 -23.93 -8.51 8.34
CA LEU A 74 -24.05 -9.91 7.95
C LEU A 74 -23.25 -10.85 8.87
N SER A 75 -23.46 -12.15 8.71
CA SER A 75 -22.68 -13.17 9.42
C SER A 75 -21.21 -13.21 8.95
N ALA A 76 -20.32 -13.73 9.79
CA ALA A 76 -18.91 -13.96 9.45
C ALA A 76 -18.73 -14.83 8.20
N LYS A 77 -19.60 -15.84 8.00
CA LYS A 77 -19.58 -16.71 6.81
C LYS A 77 -19.84 -15.91 5.54
N THR A 78 -20.84 -15.03 5.58
CA THR A 78 -21.20 -14.20 4.43
C THR A 78 -20.12 -13.17 4.12
N TYR A 79 -19.59 -12.44 5.13
CA TYR A 79 -18.48 -11.52 4.92
C TYR A 79 -17.24 -12.20 4.36
N ARG A 80 -16.94 -13.44 4.79
CA ARG A 80 -15.84 -14.22 4.19
C ARG A 80 -16.03 -14.42 2.70
N ALA A 81 -17.25 -14.75 2.25
CA ALA A 81 -17.55 -14.90 0.83
C ALA A 81 -17.36 -13.57 0.06
N LEU A 82 -17.87 -12.45 0.60
CA LEU A 82 -17.72 -11.13 0.00
C LEU A 82 -16.23 -10.71 -0.07
N ILE A 83 -15.44 -10.91 0.98
CA ILE A 83 -14.02 -10.63 0.99
C ILE A 83 -13.31 -11.42 -0.11
N LYS A 84 -13.56 -12.73 -0.23
CA LYS A 84 -12.98 -13.56 -1.28
C LYS A 84 -13.37 -13.08 -2.68
N GLN A 85 -14.61 -12.66 -2.88
CA GLN A 85 -15.08 -12.10 -4.14
C GLN A 85 -14.30 -10.81 -4.51
N VAL A 86 -14.07 -9.93 -3.56
CA VAL A 86 -13.27 -8.70 -3.77
C VAL A 86 -11.81 -9.04 -4.11
N LEU A 87 -11.19 -9.91 -3.31
CA LEU A 87 -9.78 -10.27 -3.46
C LEU A 87 -9.47 -11.10 -4.73
N ALA A 88 -10.49 -11.70 -5.33
CA ALA A 88 -10.37 -12.37 -6.63
C ALA A 88 -10.37 -11.40 -7.82
N ARG A 89 -10.80 -10.14 -7.63
CA ARG A 89 -10.88 -9.16 -8.71
C ARG A 89 -9.52 -8.58 -9.08
N ASN A 90 -9.44 -8.09 -10.32
CA ASN A 90 -8.20 -7.49 -10.84
C ASN A 90 -7.91 -6.17 -10.12
N PRO A 91 -6.75 -6.03 -9.42
CA PRO A 91 -6.40 -4.80 -8.72
C PRO A 91 -6.06 -3.62 -9.66
N ARG A 92 -5.95 -3.84 -10.97
CA ARG A 92 -5.57 -2.82 -11.96
C ARG A 92 -6.75 -2.01 -12.48
N VAL A 93 -7.93 -2.59 -12.43
CA VAL A 93 -9.14 -2.05 -13.08
C VAL A 93 -10.20 -1.75 -12.01
N CYS A 94 -10.80 -0.57 -12.07
CA CYS A 94 -11.95 -0.22 -11.26
C CYS A 94 -13.22 -0.75 -11.92
N CYS A 95 -14.09 -1.41 -11.17
CA CYS A 95 -15.38 -1.82 -11.71
C CYS A 95 -16.42 -0.67 -11.64
N PRO A 96 -17.41 -0.66 -12.52
CA PRO A 96 -18.50 0.31 -12.46
C PRO A 96 -19.31 0.15 -11.16
N PRO A 97 -19.98 1.21 -10.66
CA PRO A 97 -20.70 1.19 -9.40
C PRO A 97 -21.72 0.05 -9.27
N ALA A 98 -22.42 -0.28 -10.35
CA ALA A 98 -23.40 -1.39 -10.38
C ALA A 98 -22.78 -2.77 -10.18
N ALA A 99 -21.47 -2.94 -10.46
CA ALA A 99 -20.76 -4.20 -10.30
C ALA A 99 -19.97 -4.27 -8.97
N GLN A 100 -20.04 -3.24 -8.13
CA GLN A 100 -19.37 -3.24 -6.83
C GLN A 100 -20.00 -4.26 -5.87
N VAL A 101 -19.15 -4.91 -5.08
CA VAL A 101 -19.59 -5.78 -3.98
C VAL A 101 -20.05 -4.91 -2.82
N VAL A 102 -21.26 -5.14 -2.34
CA VAL A 102 -21.84 -4.36 -1.24
C VAL A 102 -21.43 -4.99 0.09
N PHE A 103 -20.92 -4.14 1.01
CA PHE A 103 -20.62 -4.50 2.40
C PHE A 103 -21.60 -3.81 3.33
N PRO A 104 -22.69 -4.51 3.76
CA PRO A 104 -23.70 -3.98 4.67
C PRO A 104 -23.16 -3.70 6.07
N GLY A 105 -23.78 -2.74 6.79
CA GLY A 105 -23.55 -2.47 8.21
C GLY A 105 -22.32 -1.64 8.54
N TYR A 106 -21.58 -1.16 7.55
CA TYR A 106 -20.36 -0.36 7.76
C TYR A 106 -20.28 0.80 6.77
N ALA A 107 -19.63 1.90 7.16
CA ALA A 107 -19.46 3.07 6.32
C ALA A 107 -18.17 3.05 5.48
N SER A 108 -17.19 2.20 5.82
CA SER A 108 -15.86 2.23 5.20
C SER A 108 -15.06 0.94 5.44
N LEU A 109 -13.96 0.77 4.70
CA LEU A 109 -13.00 -0.32 4.98
C LEU A 109 -12.38 -0.17 6.38
N TYR A 110 -12.08 1.05 6.79
CA TYR A 110 -11.52 1.30 8.13
C TYR A 110 -12.46 0.79 9.22
N GLU A 111 -13.72 1.18 9.17
CA GLU A 111 -14.73 0.77 10.15
C GLU A 111 -15.00 -0.75 10.10
N PHE A 112 -15.08 -1.32 8.90
CA PHE A 112 -15.27 -2.76 8.73
C PHE A 112 -14.07 -3.56 9.25
N SER A 113 -12.86 -3.11 8.99
CA SER A 113 -11.65 -3.91 9.25
C SER A 113 -11.30 -4.04 10.73
N GLY A 114 -11.76 -3.16 11.61
CA GLY A 114 -11.55 -3.27 13.05
C GLY A 114 -12.17 -4.55 13.62
N PRO A 115 -13.50 -4.68 13.64
CA PRO A 115 -14.17 -5.88 14.20
C PRO A 115 -13.88 -7.15 13.40
N TRP A 116 -13.55 -7.06 12.11
CA TRP A 116 -13.28 -8.21 11.23
C TRP A 116 -11.80 -8.45 10.93
N GLU A 117 -10.89 -7.92 11.75
CA GLU A 117 -9.45 -8.04 11.58
C GLU A 117 -8.99 -9.49 11.39
N LYS A 118 -9.39 -10.41 12.28
CA LYS A 118 -9.04 -11.84 12.20
C LYS A 118 -9.49 -12.47 10.89
N LEU A 119 -10.69 -12.11 10.43
CA LEU A 119 -11.24 -12.63 9.18
C LEU A 119 -10.46 -12.09 7.97
N LEU A 120 -10.19 -10.79 7.93
CA LEU A 120 -9.42 -10.15 6.86
C LEU A 120 -7.98 -10.67 6.83
N LYS A 121 -7.31 -10.80 7.98
CA LYS A 121 -5.97 -11.39 8.07
C LYS A 121 -5.92 -12.81 7.50
N ALA A 122 -6.95 -13.62 7.74
CA ALA A 122 -7.04 -14.97 7.20
C ALA A 122 -7.25 -14.99 5.66
N GLU A 123 -8.05 -14.07 5.11
CA GLU A 123 -8.44 -14.10 3.70
C GLU A 123 -7.52 -13.27 2.78
N CYS A 124 -6.86 -12.22 3.27
CA CYS A 124 -5.96 -11.38 2.45
C CYS A 124 -4.72 -12.11 1.92
N GLY A 125 -4.47 -13.31 2.39
CA GLY A 125 -3.40 -14.18 1.90
C GLY A 125 -2.26 -14.36 2.88
N GLY A 126 -1.64 -15.54 2.80
CA GLY A 126 -0.56 -15.97 3.66
C GLY A 126 0.79 -15.30 3.35
N ALA A 127 1.82 -15.57 4.18
CA ALA A 127 3.20 -15.11 3.98
C ALA A 127 3.75 -15.48 2.61
N TRP A 128 3.44 -16.66 2.12
CA TRP A 128 3.89 -17.14 0.81
C TRP A 128 3.41 -16.24 -0.33
N ARG A 129 2.14 -15.86 -0.34
CA ARG A 129 1.60 -14.94 -1.37
C ARG A 129 2.27 -13.58 -1.31
N SER A 130 2.49 -13.04 -0.10
CA SER A 130 3.20 -11.79 0.09
C SER A 130 4.66 -11.92 -0.36
N TYR A 131 5.30 -13.05 -0.10
CA TYR A 131 6.67 -13.31 -0.53
C TYR A 131 6.79 -13.31 -2.05
N VAL A 132 5.91 -14.01 -2.77
CA VAL A 132 5.87 -14.02 -4.24
C VAL A 132 5.64 -12.61 -4.79
N LEU A 133 4.72 -11.84 -4.22
CA LEU A 133 4.46 -10.46 -4.66
C LEU A 133 5.62 -9.50 -4.38
N ARG A 134 6.46 -9.77 -3.37
CA ARG A 134 7.68 -9.02 -3.07
C ARG A 134 8.83 -9.28 -4.03
N SER A 135 8.81 -10.39 -4.74
CA SER A 135 9.93 -10.85 -5.59
C SER A 135 9.84 -10.24 -6.99
N HIS A 136 9.78 -8.91 -7.06
CA HIS A 136 9.78 -8.21 -8.34
C HIS A 136 11.19 -8.25 -8.95
N TRP A 137 11.34 -8.79 -10.17
CA TRP A 137 12.64 -8.98 -10.84
C TRP A 137 13.49 -7.71 -10.94
N ARG A 138 12.87 -6.52 -11.07
CA ARG A 138 13.60 -5.25 -11.16
C ARG A 138 14.30 -4.82 -9.86
N MET A 139 13.96 -5.42 -8.72
CA MET A 139 14.59 -5.07 -7.44
C MET A 139 16.06 -5.49 -7.35
N VAL A 140 16.47 -6.46 -8.17
CA VAL A 140 17.85 -7.00 -8.20
C VAL A 140 18.73 -6.33 -9.27
N PHE A 141 18.24 -5.28 -9.92
CA PHE A 141 18.98 -4.51 -10.91
C PHE A 141 19.03 -3.03 -10.52
N PRO A 142 20.11 -2.32 -10.89
CA PRO A 142 20.18 -0.89 -10.68
C PRO A 142 19.08 -0.16 -11.47
N ILE A 143 18.44 0.81 -10.85
CA ILE A 143 17.40 1.62 -11.48
C ILE A 143 17.98 3.01 -11.75
N SER A 144 17.97 3.45 -13.01
CA SER A 144 18.54 4.73 -13.40
C SER A 144 17.77 5.92 -12.83
N ARG A 145 18.45 7.04 -12.63
CA ARG A 145 17.85 8.29 -12.16
C ARG A 145 16.75 8.79 -13.12
N ALA A 146 16.98 8.68 -14.42
CA ALA A 146 16.00 9.03 -15.43
C ALA A 146 14.72 8.18 -15.29
N HIS A 147 14.86 6.89 -14.98
CA HIS A 147 13.70 6.03 -14.72
C HIS A 147 12.96 6.45 -13.44
N GLN A 148 13.67 6.87 -12.39
CA GLN A 148 13.03 7.38 -11.18
C GLN A 148 12.27 8.69 -11.45
N ALA A 149 12.79 9.58 -12.29
CA ALA A 149 12.08 10.78 -12.74
C ALA A 149 10.80 10.43 -13.52
N GLN A 150 10.87 9.46 -14.44
CA GLN A 150 9.70 8.96 -15.16
C GLN A 150 8.67 8.33 -14.24
N THR A 151 9.14 7.59 -13.21
CA THR A 151 8.25 7.02 -12.18
C THR A 151 7.53 8.12 -11.41
N ALA A 152 8.24 9.16 -10.95
CA ALA A 152 7.63 10.28 -10.23
C ALA A 152 6.58 11.01 -11.07
N ALA A 153 6.89 11.32 -12.34
CA ALA A 153 5.96 11.94 -13.27
C ALA A 153 4.73 11.04 -13.51
N GLY A 154 4.94 9.73 -13.69
CA GLY A 154 3.85 8.77 -13.88
C GLY A 154 2.93 8.64 -12.67
N LEU A 155 3.47 8.63 -11.45
CA LEU A 155 2.69 8.62 -10.21
C LEU A 155 1.83 9.88 -10.10
N PHE A 156 2.41 11.06 -10.38
CA PHE A 156 1.68 12.33 -10.38
C PHE A 156 0.49 12.30 -11.35
N THR A 157 0.73 11.94 -12.61
CA THR A 157 -0.32 11.85 -13.64
C THR A 157 -1.46 10.89 -13.24
N ARG A 158 -1.13 9.76 -12.60
CA ARG A 158 -2.17 8.81 -12.17
C ARG A 158 -3.02 9.34 -11.02
N LEU A 159 -2.40 10.03 -10.07
CA LEU A 159 -3.13 10.66 -8.98
C LEU A 159 -4.08 11.74 -9.51
N GLU A 160 -3.63 12.54 -10.49
CA GLU A 160 -4.50 13.50 -11.18
C GLU A 160 -5.68 12.82 -11.88
N ALA A 161 -5.46 11.63 -12.45
CA ALA A 161 -6.51 10.79 -13.04
C ALA A 161 -7.36 10.03 -11.99
N GLY A 162 -7.27 10.37 -10.70
CA GLY A 162 -8.06 9.75 -9.62
C GLY A 162 -7.62 8.34 -9.23
N ARG A 163 -6.50 7.83 -9.75
CA ARG A 163 -5.99 6.49 -9.44
C ARG A 163 -5.11 6.52 -8.19
N SER A 164 -5.01 5.39 -7.50
CA SER A 164 -4.17 5.20 -6.32
C SER A 164 -3.07 4.17 -6.62
N PRO A 165 -1.88 4.61 -7.12
CA PRO A 165 -0.79 3.72 -7.47
C PRO A 165 -0.29 2.91 -6.29
N ILE A 166 0.06 1.63 -6.51
CA ILE A 166 0.82 0.84 -5.54
C ILE A 166 2.28 0.89 -5.94
N ILE A 167 3.13 1.20 -4.98
CA ILE A 167 4.57 1.31 -5.15
C ILE A 167 5.31 0.25 -4.34
N HIS A 168 6.43 -0.17 -4.88
CA HIS A 168 7.41 -1.02 -4.24
C HIS A 168 8.66 -0.18 -3.96
N LEU A 169 9.05 -0.10 -2.69
CA LEU A 169 10.22 0.61 -2.20
C LEU A 169 11.38 -0.37 -2.04
N VAL A 170 12.51 -0.07 -2.68
CA VAL A 170 13.72 -0.93 -2.63
C VAL A 170 14.99 -0.10 -2.57
N THR A 171 16.03 -0.67 -1.99
CA THR A 171 17.41 -0.19 -2.11
C THR A 171 18.26 -1.17 -2.91
N PHE A 172 19.27 -0.69 -3.61
CA PHE A 172 20.20 -1.51 -4.39
C PHE A 172 21.63 -0.98 -4.18
N PRO A 173 22.65 -1.86 -4.07
CA PRO A 173 22.62 -3.32 -4.19
C PRO A 173 22.14 -4.07 -2.93
N SER A 174 22.21 -3.47 -1.76
CA SER A 174 21.73 -4.09 -0.52
C SER A 174 20.25 -3.77 -0.30
N LEU A 175 19.42 -4.81 -0.17
CA LEU A 175 17.97 -4.67 0.09
C LEU A 175 17.72 -4.33 1.57
N THR A 176 18.07 -3.11 1.99
CA THR A 176 17.79 -2.64 3.35
C THR A 176 16.32 -2.27 3.56
N ILE A 177 15.58 -2.04 2.47
CA ILE A 177 14.12 -1.92 2.45
C ILE A 177 13.55 -2.76 1.30
N ASN A 178 12.46 -3.45 1.55
CA ASN A 178 11.63 -4.15 0.58
C ASN A 178 10.17 -4.05 1.06
N HIS A 179 9.49 -2.99 0.65
CA HIS A 179 8.21 -2.60 1.23
C HIS A 179 7.23 -2.08 0.17
N SER A 180 5.94 -2.16 0.46
CA SER A 180 4.89 -1.68 -0.45
C SER A 180 3.97 -0.69 0.25
N MET A 181 3.59 0.37 -0.48
CA MET A 181 2.66 1.41 -0.07
C MET A 181 1.65 1.73 -1.16
N VAL A 182 0.54 2.38 -0.79
CA VAL A 182 -0.41 2.99 -1.74
C VAL A 182 -0.20 4.49 -1.75
N VAL A 183 0.12 5.07 -2.90
CA VAL A 183 0.22 6.53 -3.04
C VAL A 183 -1.18 7.11 -3.18
N ILE A 184 -1.49 8.13 -2.37
CA ILE A 184 -2.85 8.66 -2.22
C ILE A 184 -2.99 10.13 -2.62
N ALA A 185 -1.90 10.90 -2.52
CA ALA A 185 -1.86 12.29 -2.93
C ALA A 185 -0.44 12.70 -3.36
N ALA A 186 -0.33 13.81 -4.08
CA ALA A 186 0.95 14.43 -4.41
C ALA A 186 0.82 15.95 -4.27
N THR A 187 1.82 16.55 -3.67
CA THR A 187 1.93 18.01 -3.50
C THR A 187 3.25 18.46 -4.12
N PRO A 188 3.21 19.31 -5.17
CA PRO A 188 4.43 19.92 -5.70
C PRO A 188 5.15 20.72 -4.61
N SER A 189 6.47 20.53 -4.52
CA SER A 189 7.34 21.30 -3.64
C SER A 189 8.34 22.12 -4.45
N ARG A 190 9.07 23.02 -3.78
CA ARG A 190 10.05 23.89 -4.46
C ARG A 190 11.14 23.08 -5.18
N THR A 191 11.56 21.96 -4.61
CA THR A 191 12.66 21.12 -5.13
C THR A 191 12.17 19.85 -5.82
N GLY A 192 10.87 19.53 -5.72
CA GLY A 192 10.38 18.25 -6.24
C GLY A 192 8.89 18.01 -6.11
N VAL A 193 8.53 16.85 -5.61
CA VAL A 193 7.16 16.42 -5.33
C VAL A 193 7.15 15.61 -4.03
N ASP A 194 6.25 15.94 -3.13
CA ASP A 194 5.96 15.15 -1.94
C ASP A 194 4.72 14.29 -2.17
N PHE A 195 4.89 13.00 -2.11
CA PHE A 195 3.82 12.01 -2.24
C PHE A 195 3.36 11.59 -0.85
N SER A 196 2.07 11.73 -0.58
CA SER A 196 1.45 11.15 0.60
C SER A 196 1.07 9.70 0.30
N ALA A 197 1.36 8.78 1.23
CA ALA A 197 1.12 7.36 1.02
C ALA A 197 0.50 6.69 2.25
N TYR A 198 -0.36 5.70 2.01
CA TYR A 198 -0.80 4.74 3.00
C TYR A 198 0.26 3.64 3.15
N ASP A 199 0.82 3.54 4.35
CA ASP A 199 1.76 2.51 4.76
C ASP A 199 1.06 1.48 5.64
N PRO A 200 0.94 0.21 5.21
CA PRO A 200 0.31 -0.82 6.03
C PRO A 200 1.09 -1.17 7.31
N ASN A 201 2.38 -0.79 7.43
CA ASN A 201 3.14 -0.94 8.67
C ASN A 201 2.83 0.18 9.69
N GLN A 202 2.31 1.32 9.21
CA GLN A 202 1.98 2.50 10.03
C GLN A 202 0.63 3.09 9.62
N PRO A 203 -0.47 2.35 9.80
CA PRO A 203 -1.78 2.76 9.29
C PRO A 203 -2.41 3.95 10.04
N ALA A 204 -1.78 4.45 11.11
CA ALA A 204 -2.34 5.52 11.93
C ALA A 204 -2.35 6.88 11.21
N GLN A 205 -1.34 7.16 10.38
CA GLN A 205 -1.18 8.42 9.66
C GLN A 205 -0.51 8.20 8.30
N PRO A 206 -0.77 9.07 7.30
CA PRO A 206 -0.05 9.02 6.05
C PRO A 206 1.45 9.25 6.25
N VAL A 207 2.26 8.62 5.40
CA VAL A 207 3.70 8.88 5.34
C VAL A 207 4.03 9.71 4.11
N THR A 208 5.09 10.53 4.20
CA THR A 208 5.57 11.35 3.08
C THR A 208 6.77 10.70 2.43
N LEU A 209 6.65 10.45 1.12
CA LEU A 209 7.72 10.02 0.24
C LEU A 209 8.09 11.19 -0.67
N SER A 210 9.30 11.73 -0.54
CA SER A 210 9.74 12.90 -1.31
C SER A 210 10.52 12.50 -2.55
N PHE A 211 10.28 13.19 -3.68
CA PHE A 211 11.07 13.09 -4.90
C PHE A 211 11.80 14.41 -5.16
N ASP A 212 13.13 14.36 -5.21
CA ASP A 212 14.02 15.50 -5.55
C ASP A 212 14.25 15.52 -7.06
N ARG A 213 13.84 16.63 -7.73
CA ARG A 213 13.98 16.77 -9.19
C ARG A 213 15.43 16.90 -9.66
N LEU A 214 16.30 17.54 -8.88
CA LEU A 214 17.70 17.73 -9.24
C LEU A 214 18.47 16.42 -9.11
N LYS A 215 18.29 15.72 -8.01
CA LYS A 215 18.94 14.44 -7.76
C LYS A 215 18.26 13.27 -8.48
N GLN A 216 17.05 13.49 -8.97
CA GLN A 216 16.18 12.46 -9.57
C GLN A 216 16.06 11.21 -8.67
N THR A 217 15.78 11.43 -7.40
CA THR A 217 15.82 10.41 -6.36
C THR A 217 14.63 10.54 -5.42
N PHE A 218 14.06 9.40 -5.04
CA PHE A 218 13.13 9.33 -3.94
C PHE A 218 13.84 9.21 -2.60
N SER A 219 13.22 9.75 -1.55
CA SER A 219 13.67 9.59 -0.17
C SER A 219 12.47 9.40 0.76
N LEU A 220 12.67 8.60 1.80
CA LEU A 220 11.73 8.37 2.87
C LEU A 220 12.42 8.68 4.21
N PRO A 221 11.76 9.40 5.14
CA PRO A 221 12.31 9.64 6.48
C PRO A 221 12.53 8.34 7.25
N ALA A 222 13.41 8.38 8.25
CA ALA A 222 13.58 7.29 9.20
C ALA A 222 12.26 6.96 9.89
N ASN A 223 11.99 5.68 10.10
CA ASN A 223 10.78 5.19 10.71
C ASN A 223 11.04 3.89 11.50
N ARG A 224 9.97 3.26 12.00
CA ARG A 224 10.04 2.06 12.86
C ARG A 224 10.65 0.82 12.19
N TYR A 225 10.87 0.81 10.89
CA TYR A 225 11.39 -0.34 10.16
C TYR A 225 12.51 0.01 9.17
N TRP A 226 12.91 1.27 9.08
CA TRP A 226 13.98 1.71 8.19
C TRP A 226 14.68 2.97 8.67
N ALA A 227 16.00 3.04 8.43
CA ALA A 227 16.88 4.13 8.89
C ALA A 227 16.67 5.47 8.17
N GLY A 228 15.85 5.47 7.12
CA GLY A 228 15.67 6.66 6.28
C GLY A 228 16.72 6.80 5.18
N GLY A 229 16.49 7.74 4.27
CA GLY A 229 17.41 8.10 3.20
C GLY A 229 16.86 7.85 1.80
N ASN A 230 17.78 7.76 0.82
CA ASN A 230 17.44 7.58 -0.58
C ASN A 230 17.06 6.11 -0.90
N LEU A 231 16.08 5.95 -1.76
CA LEU A 231 15.61 4.63 -2.21
C LEU A 231 15.12 4.69 -3.66
N ASN A 232 14.85 3.52 -4.23
CA ASN A 232 14.22 3.39 -5.53
C ASN A 232 12.74 3.05 -5.37
N VAL A 233 11.93 3.59 -6.26
CA VAL A 233 10.49 3.35 -6.33
C VAL A 233 10.18 2.65 -7.63
N ILE A 234 9.42 1.55 -7.54
CA ILE A 234 8.88 0.81 -8.68
C ILE A 234 7.36 0.84 -8.55
N GLU A 235 6.65 1.36 -9.54
CA GLU A 235 5.20 1.22 -9.57
C GLU A 235 4.83 -0.20 -9.98
N ILE A 236 4.05 -0.88 -9.15
CA ILE A 236 3.55 -2.23 -9.40
C ILE A 236 2.06 -2.23 -9.74
N TYR A 237 1.58 -3.26 -10.43
CA TYR A 237 0.21 -3.35 -10.98
C TYR A 237 -0.13 -2.22 -11.95
N ARG A 238 0.85 -1.70 -12.68
CA ARG A 238 0.65 -0.75 -13.76
C ARG A 238 0.20 -1.44 -15.05
N SER A 239 0.84 -2.55 -15.38
CA SER A 239 0.57 -3.35 -16.58
C SER A 239 0.54 -4.84 -16.24
N TRP A 240 0.23 -5.70 -17.23
CA TRP A 240 0.26 -7.15 -17.07
C TRP A 240 1.65 -7.72 -16.79
N LEU A 241 2.71 -6.97 -17.15
CA LEU A 241 4.10 -7.37 -16.97
C LEU A 241 4.73 -6.84 -15.67
N MET A 242 3.97 -6.04 -14.88
CA MET A 242 4.45 -5.41 -13.64
C MET A 242 3.39 -5.42 -12.54
#